data_8bb31f847b37f801cfc1fbaece2b8849
#
_entry.id   8bb31f847b37f801cfc1fbaece2b8849
#
_cell.length_a   1.000
_cell.length_b   1.000
_cell.length_c   1.000
_cell.angle_alpha   90.00
_cell.angle_beta   90.00
_cell.angle_gamma   90.00
#
_symmetry.space_group_name_H-M   'P 1'
#
loop_
_entity.id
_entity.type
_entity.pdbx_description
1 polymer ?
#
loop_
_entity_poly.entity_id
_entity_poly.type
_entity_poly.pdbx_seq_one_letter_code
_entity_poly.pdbx_strand_id
1 'polypeptide(L)'
;MNNSSKKLSVSDEIFGREFSEDLVHQVVVAYRNAGRAGTKAQKTRSEVAGTTKKSKKQKGGGARHGALTAPIFIGGGVTFAAKPRSFAQKVNRKMYRAAIASILSELNRQGRITVVESLDLDSPKTSGMVAKLKELEAGRRPLLVTEDATENLYLSARNLPYVEVRDVQGLDPVALVGADTVVVTADAVKKIEEWLA
;
A
#
# COMPACT_ATOMS: atom_id res chain seq x y z
N MET A 1 -12.92 8.71 33.95
CA MET A 1 -14.06 9.08 33.10
C MET A 1 -14.22 7.97 32.07
N ASN A 2 -15.37 7.31 32.06
CA ASN A 2 -15.60 6.03 31.39
C ASN A 2 -15.52 6.18 29.87
N ASN A 3 -14.46 5.65 29.23
CA ASN A 3 -14.48 5.33 27.81
C ASN A 3 -15.43 4.15 27.61
N SER A 4 -16.70 4.46 27.37
CA SER A 4 -17.66 3.46 26.96
C SER A 4 -17.33 3.03 25.53
N SER A 5 -16.53 1.97 25.40
CA SER A 5 -16.51 1.17 24.19
C SER A 5 -17.92 0.62 23.98
N LYS A 6 -18.81 1.41 23.33
CA LYS A 6 -20.09 0.91 22.89
C LYS A 6 -19.82 -0.27 21.96
N LYS A 7 -20.28 -1.47 22.34
CA LYS A 7 -20.44 -2.58 21.40
C LYS A 7 -21.43 -2.11 20.32
N LEU A 8 -20.93 -1.52 19.24
CA LEU A 8 -21.74 -1.33 18.05
C LEU A 8 -22.13 -2.71 17.53
N SER A 9 -23.41 -2.90 17.25
CA SER A 9 -23.88 -4.04 16.49
C SER A 9 -23.38 -3.88 15.06
N VAL A 10 -22.30 -4.56 14.76
CA VAL A 10 -21.64 -4.56 13.44
C VAL A 10 -22.28 -5.66 12.61
N SER A 11 -22.45 -5.45 11.31
CA SER A 11 -23.02 -6.45 10.41
C SER A 11 -22.13 -7.69 10.34
N ASP A 12 -22.66 -8.86 10.69
CA ASP A 12 -21.95 -10.14 10.61
C ASP A 12 -21.56 -10.50 9.17
N GLU A 13 -22.27 -9.99 8.17
CA GLU A 13 -21.94 -10.20 6.76
C GLU A 13 -20.58 -9.60 6.35
N ILE A 14 -20.16 -8.54 7.03
CA ILE A 14 -18.93 -7.79 6.71
C ILE A 14 -17.82 -8.12 7.71
N PHE A 15 -18.15 -8.23 8.99
CA PHE A 15 -17.17 -8.43 10.06
C PHE A 15 -17.10 -9.85 10.61
N GLY A 16 -17.94 -10.77 10.09
CA GLY A 16 -17.98 -12.19 10.47
C GLY A 16 -17.46 -13.15 9.39
N ARG A 17 -16.82 -12.66 8.32
CA ARG A 17 -16.33 -13.51 7.22
C ARG A 17 -15.15 -14.37 7.63
N GLU A 18 -15.06 -15.56 7.03
CA GLU A 18 -13.89 -16.41 7.13
C GLU A 18 -12.67 -15.74 6.50
N PHE A 19 -11.51 -15.87 7.13
CA PHE A 19 -10.27 -15.30 6.63
C PHE A 19 -9.73 -16.09 5.45
N SER A 20 -9.56 -15.40 4.32
CA SER A 20 -8.98 -15.96 3.10
C SER A 20 -7.58 -15.36 2.86
N GLU A 21 -6.55 -16.07 3.26
CA GLU A 21 -5.15 -15.64 3.14
C GLU A 21 -4.75 -15.40 1.69
N ASP A 22 -5.08 -16.31 0.79
CA ASP A 22 -4.73 -16.22 -0.65
C ASP A 22 -5.31 -14.95 -1.30
N LEU A 23 -6.58 -14.67 -1.00
CA LEU A 23 -7.26 -13.49 -1.53
C LEU A 23 -6.62 -12.20 -1.01
N VAL A 24 -6.37 -12.13 0.29
CA VAL A 24 -5.72 -10.97 0.94
C VAL A 24 -4.32 -10.78 0.38
N HIS A 25 -3.52 -11.85 0.28
CA HIS A 25 -2.18 -11.80 -0.28
C HIS A 25 -2.18 -11.27 -1.71
N GLN A 26 -3.05 -11.78 -2.57
CA GLN A 26 -3.16 -11.34 -3.96
C GLN A 26 -3.45 -9.83 -4.06
N VAL A 27 -4.40 -9.34 -3.27
CA VAL A 27 -4.80 -7.93 -3.27
C VAL A 27 -3.68 -7.04 -2.71
N VAL A 28 -3.02 -7.43 -1.62
CA VAL A 28 -1.90 -6.70 -1.02
C VAL A 28 -0.72 -6.61 -2.00
N VAL A 29 -0.36 -7.71 -2.67
CA VAL A 29 0.72 -7.74 -3.67
C VAL A 29 0.37 -6.85 -4.87
N ALA A 30 -0.86 -6.91 -5.37
CA ALA A 30 -1.32 -6.06 -6.46
C ALA A 30 -1.24 -4.57 -6.10
N TYR A 31 -1.69 -4.21 -4.90
CA TYR A 31 -1.66 -2.84 -4.39
C TYR A 31 -0.22 -2.32 -4.27
N ARG A 32 0.68 -3.09 -3.66
CA ARG A 32 2.10 -2.73 -3.54
C ARG A 32 2.80 -2.61 -4.89
N ASN A 33 2.48 -3.50 -5.83
CA ASN A 33 3.04 -3.45 -7.18
C ASN A 33 2.56 -2.22 -7.97
N ALA A 34 1.32 -1.78 -7.78
CA ALA A 34 0.79 -0.57 -8.41
C ALA A 34 1.57 0.70 -8.00
N GLY A 35 2.07 0.76 -6.77
CA GLY A 35 2.89 1.88 -6.28
C GLY A 35 4.33 1.91 -6.82
N ARG A 36 4.79 0.89 -7.56
CA ARG A 36 6.15 0.85 -8.10
C ARG A 36 6.27 1.77 -9.32
N ALA A 37 7.22 2.70 -9.30
CA ALA A 37 7.46 3.65 -10.39
C ALA A 37 7.92 2.99 -11.71
N GLY A 38 8.65 1.87 -11.63
CA GLY A 38 9.08 1.09 -12.79
C GLY A 38 10.02 1.80 -13.76
N THR A 39 10.79 2.77 -13.31
CA THR A 39 11.62 3.67 -14.11
C THR A 39 12.97 3.07 -14.56
N LYS A 40 13.30 1.85 -14.15
CA LYS A 40 14.56 1.21 -14.51
C LYS A 40 14.72 1.12 -16.02
N ALA A 41 15.82 1.67 -16.54
CA ALA A 41 16.16 1.64 -17.95
C ALA A 41 17.63 1.21 -18.15
N GLN A 42 17.88 0.40 -19.15
CA GLN A 42 19.22 0.02 -19.61
C GLN A 42 19.29 0.26 -21.12
N LYS A 43 20.51 0.56 -21.60
CA LYS A 43 20.73 0.79 -23.02
C LYS A 43 20.86 -0.52 -23.77
N THR A 44 20.07 -0.68 -24.83
CA THR A 44 20.26 -1.71 -25.86
C THR A 44 21.41 -1.35 -26.78
N ARG A 45 21.86 -2.28 -27.61
CA ARG A 45 22.94 -2.02 -28.57
C ARG A 45 22.66 -0.85 -29.53
N SER A 46 21.41 -0.56 -29.80
CA SER A 46 20.99 0.55 -30.68
C SER A 46 21.01 1.91 -29.98
N GLU A 47 20.91 1.91 -28.66
CA GLU A 47 20.91 3.13 -27.83
C GLU A 47 22.28 3.51 -27.28
N VAL A 48 23.26 2.59 -27.38
CA VAL A 48 24.64 2.91 -27.04
C VAL A 48 25.26 3.72 -28.18
N ALA A 49 25.91 4.83 -27.83
CA ALA A 49 26.63 5.64 -28.81
C ALA A 49 27.73 4.81 -29.45
N GLY A 50 27.80 4.84 -30.76
CA GLY A 50 28.77 4.10 -31.54
C GLY A 50 28.29 3.77 -32.94
N THR A 51 29.20 3.23 -33.73
CA THR A 51 28.91 2.85 -35.12
C THR A 51 28.36 1.43 -35.21
N THR A 52 27.39 1.22 -36.08
CA THR A 52 26.92 -0.11 -36.48
C THR A 52 27.81 -0.78 -37.50
N LYS A 53 28.88 -0.11 -37.94
CA LYS A 53 29.87 -0.57 -38.93
C LYS A 53 30.48 -1.90 -38.43
N LYS A 54 30.60 -2.87 -39.31
CA LYS A 54 31.25 -4.14 -39.05
C LYS A 54 32.70 -3.97 -38.60
N SER A 55 33.14 -4.79 -37.67
CA SER A 55 34.57 -4.82 -37.24
C SER A 55 35.49 -5.03 -38.44
N LYS A 56 36.61 -4.27 -38.47
CA LYS A 56 37.64 -4.37 -39.52
C LYS A 56 38.29 -5.77 -39.61
N LYS A 57 38.26 -6.59 -38.55
CA LYS A 57 38.88 -7.93 -38.47
C LYS A 57 38.00 -9.08 -38.95
N GLN A 58 37.03 -8.84 -39.86
CA GLN A 58 36.14 -9.92 -40.30
C GLN A 58 36.78 -11.00 -41.21
N LYS A 59 37.94 -10.73 -41.82
CA LYS A 59 38.59 -11.66 -42.73
C LYS A 59 40.04 -11.99 -42.32
N GLY A 60 40.48 -11.63 -41.10
CA GLY A 60 41.86 -11.78 -40.63
C GLY A 60 42.10 -12.92 -39.63
N GLY A 61 41.36 -14.03 -39.71
CA GLY A 61 41.53 -15.21 -38.82
C GLY A 61 40.95 -15.09 -37.42
N GLY A 62 40.37 -13.96 -37.03
CA GLY A 62 39.67 -13.77 -35.75
C GLY A 62 38.18 -14.05 -35.83
N ALA A 63 37.54 -14.10 -34.66
CA ALA A 63 36.09 -14.27 -34.59
C ALA A 63 35.35 -13.15 -35.35
N ARG A 64 34.30 -13.53 -36.08
CA ARG A 64 33.50 -12.58 -36.86
C ARG A 64 32.50 -11.85 -35.94
N HIS A 65 32.69 -10.56 -35.81
CA HIS A 65 31.80 -9.71 -35.04
C HIS A 65 31.10 -8.64 -35.93
N GLY A 66 29.90 -8.22 -35.56
CA GLY A 66 29.21 -7.10 -36.18
C GLY A 66 29.60 -5.76 -35.54
N ALA A 67 28.60 -5.01 -35.09
CA ALA A 67 28.79 -3.72 -34.45
C ALA A 67 29.57 -3.84 -33.11
N LEU A 68 30.41 -2.86 -32.83
CA LEU A 68 31.17 -2.79 -31.57
C LEU A 68 30.27 -2.48 -30.35
N THR A 69 29.04 -2.01 -30.59
CA THR A 69 28.02 -1.81 -29.55
C THR A 69 27.29 -3.12 -29.14
N ALA A 70 27.66 -4.27 -29.75
CA ALA A 70 27.04 -5.55 -29.41
C ALA A 70 27.34 -5.96 -27.95
N PRO A 71 26.41 -6.69 -27.30
CA PRO A 71 26.54 -7.05 -25.87
C PRO A 71 27.78 -7.87 -25.51
N ILE A 72 28.39 -8.52 -26.46
CA ILE A 72 29.62 -9.30 -26.29
C ILE A 72 30.86 -8.44 -26.01
N PHE A 73 30.82 -7.16 -26.34
CA PHE A 73 31.94 -6.24 -26.15
C PHE A 73 31.83 -5.48 -24.83
N ILE A 74 32.97 -5.17 -24.24
CA ILE A 74 33.07 -4.27 -23.09
C ILE A 74 32.57 -2.90 -23.53
N GLY A 75 31.60 -2.33 -22.81
CA GLY A 75 30.93 -1.09 -23.18
C GLY A 75 29.81 -1.24 -24.20
N GLY A 76 29.50 -2.46 -24.67
CA GLY A 76 28.34 -2.74 -25.50
C GLY A 76 27.02 -2.66 -24.74
N GLY A 77 25.91 -2.67 -25.48
CA GLY A 77 24.56 -2.64 -24.89
C GLY A 77 24.18 -3.94 -24.22
N VAL A 78 23.15 -3.90 -23.39
CA VAL A 78 22.56 -5.09 -22.74
C VAL A 78 21.70 -5.85 -23.73
N THR A 79 21.80 -7.20 -23.76
CA THR A 79 21.03 -8.05 -24.69
C THR A 79 19.54 -7.92 -24.48
N PHE A 80 19.09 -8.09 -23.25
CA PHE A 80 17.69 -7.92 -22.82
C PHE A 80 17.62 -6.76 -21.82
N ALA A 81 17.76 -5.55 -22.35
CA ALA A 81 17.79 -4.36 -21.54
C ALA A 81 16.44 -4.14 -20.84
N ALA A 82 16.49 -3.91 -19.53
CA ALA A 82 15.29 -3.50 -18.80
C ALA A 82 14.80 -2.17 -19.35
N LYS A 83 13.50 -2.05 -19.55
CA LYS A 83 12.82 -0.82 -20.00
C LYS A 83 11.79 -0.40 -18.94
N PRO A 84 11.48 0.89 -18.86
CA PRO A 84 10.40 1.36 -18.00
C PRO A 84 9.11 0.60 -18.32
N ARG A 85 8.47 0.11 -17.26
CA ARG A 85 7.21 -0.63 -17.39
C ARG A 85 6.32 -0.40 -16.18
N SER A 86 5.02 -0.49 -16.37
CA SER A 86 4.07 -0.56 -15.27
C SER A 86 4.12 -1.93 -14.60
N PHE A 87 4.00 -1.95 -13.27
CA PHE A 87 3.84 -3.15 -12.46
C PHE A 87 2.40 -3.33 -11.95
N ALA A 88 1.50 -2.43 -12.33
CA ALA A 88 0.10 -2.50 -11.92
C ALA A 88 -0.54 -3.82 -12.37
N GLN A 89 -1.25 -4.45 -11.43
CA GLN A 89 -2.01 -5.68 -11.65
C GLN A 89 -3.49 -5.37 -11.45
N LYS A 90 -4.31 -5.79 -12.40
CA LYS A 90 -5.76 -5.59 -12.31
C LYS A 90 -6.35 -6.57 -11.28
N VAL A 91 -7.09 -6.01 -10.32
CA VAL A 91 -7.92 -6.77 -9.37
C VAL A 91 -9.39 -6.46 -9.63
N ASN A 92 -10.26 -7.47 -9.59
CA ASN A 92 -11.69 -7.26 -9.75
C ASN A 92 -12.25 -6.53 -8.52
N ARG A 93 -13.20 -5.61 -8.71
CA ARG A 93 -13.79 -4.83 -7.62
C ARG A 93 -14.39 -5.70 -6.51
N LYS A 94 -15.09 -6.79 -6.90
CA LYS A 94 -15.66 -7.75 -5.94
C LYS A 94 -14.58 -8.46 -5.11
N MET A 95 -13.44 -8.83 -5.73
CA MET A 95 -12.31 -9.41 -5.01
C MET A 95 -11.69 -8.42 -4.02
N TYR A 96 -11.53 -7.17 -4.42
CA TYR A 96 -11.00 -6.13 -3.55
C TYR A 96 -11.88 -5.91 -2.33
N ARG A 97 -13.19 -5.73 -2.51
CA ARG A 97 -14.16 -5.58 -1.42
C ARG A 97 -14.16 -6.80 -0.49
N ALA A 98 -14.19 -8.01 -1.06
CA ALA A 98 -14.15 -9.24 -0.29
C ALA A 98 -12.85 -9.38 0.53
N ALA A 99 -11.71 -8.94 -0.01
CA ALA A 99 -10.43 -8.92 0.72
C ALA A 99 -10.47 -7.95 1.90
N ILE A 100 -10.97 -6.72 1.70
CA ILE A 100 -11.11 -5.74 2.79
C ILE A 100 -12.05 -6.27 3.89
N ALA A 101 -13.19 -6.84 3.52
CA ALA A 101 -14.13 -7.44 4.49
C ALA A 101 -13.47 -8.60 5.26
N SER A 102 -12.70 -9.47 4.57
CA SER A 102 -11.96 -10.57 5.20
C SER A 102 -10.89 -10.05 6.19
N ILE A 103 -10.16 -8.98 5.84
CA ILE A 103 -9.17 -8.35 6.73
C ILE A 103 -9.86 -7.75 7.96
N LEU A 104 -10.95 -7.00 7.77
CA LEU A 104 -11.69 -6.39 8.88
C LEU A 104 -12.29 -7.45 9.82
N SER A 105 -12.82 -8.55 9.27
CA SER A 105 -13.31 -9.68 10.05
C SER A 105 -12.21 -10.30 10.91
N GLU A 106 -11.03 -10.49 10.36
CA GLU A 106 -9.89 -11.03 11.09
C GLU A 106 -9.39 -10.09 12.18
N LEU A 107 -9.28 -8.78 11.88
CA LEU A 107 -8.90 -7.77 12.86
C LEU A 107 -9.90 -7.70 14.03
N ASN A 108 -11.20 -7.82 13.73
CA ASN A 108 -12.26 -7.87 14.74
C ASN A 108 -12.13 -9.14 15.60
N ARG A 109 -11.91 -10.30 14.99
CA ARG A 109 -11.72 -11.58 15.69
C ARG A 109 -10.50 -11.54 16.61
N GLN A 110 -9.43 -10.84 16.22
CA GLN A 110 -8.23 -10.65 17.01
C GLN A 110 -8.36 -9.57 18.10
N GLY A 111 -9.49 -8.84 18.15
CA GLY A 111 -9.68 -7.74 19.09
C GLY A 111 -8.79 -6.52 18.80
N ARG A 112 -8.35 -6.32 17.55
CA ARG A 112 -7.48 -5.21 17.11
C ARG A 112 -8.26 -4.01 16.59
N ILE A 113 -9.59 -4.06 16.60
CA ILE A 113 -10.46 -2.93 16.21
C ILE A 113 -10.99 -2.27 17.47
N THR A 114 -10.79 -0.97 17.59
CA THR A 114 -11.35 -0.12 18.66
C THR A 114 -12.28 0.89 18.03
N VAL A 115 -13.54 0.93 18.46
CA VAL A 115 -14.51 1.90 17.95
C VAL A 115 -14.64 3.05 18.95
N VAL A 116 -14.56 4.28 18.42
CA VAL A 116 -14.65 5.54 19.18
C VAL A 116 -15.74 6.43 18.61
N GLU A 117 -16.28 7.34 19.40
CA GLU A 117 -17.30 8.29 18.94
C GLU A 117 -16.68 9.35 18.02
N SER A 118 -15.55 9.96 18.42
CA SER A 118 -14.83 10.93 17.60
C SER A 118 -13.33 10.89 17.85
N LEU A 119 -12.57 11.29 16.84
CA LEU A 119 -11.11 11.43 16.91
C LEU A 119 -10.66 12.89 16.84
N ASP A 120 -11.59 13.83 16.89
CA ASP A 120 -11.31 15.25 16.73
C ASP A 120 -10.40 15.79 17.83
N LEU A 121 -9.55 16.73 17.42
CA LEU A 121 -8.65 17.48 18.29
C LEU A 121 -8.91 18.97 18.14
N ASP A 122 -8.95 19.69 19.25
CA ASP A 122 -9.18 21.13 19.26
C ASP A 122 -7.99 21.92 18.64
N SER A 123 -6.80 21.34 18.70
CA SER A 123 -5.59 21.96 18.15
C SER A 123 -4.70 20.95 17.43
N PRO A 124 -3.98 21.39 16.36
CA PRO A 124 -3.12 20.50 15.56
C PRO A 124 -1.78 20.21 16.27
N LYS A 125 -1.84 19.79 17.54
CA LYS A 125 -0.66 19.46 18.35
C LYS A 125 -0.43 17.96 18.41
N THR A 126 0.79 17.51 18.09
CA THR A 126 1.21 16.10 18.18
C THR A 126 1.12 15.55 19.61
N SER A 127 1.37 16.38 20.62
CA SER A 127 1.27 15.97 22.03
C SER A 127 -0.15 15.54 22.41
N GLY A 128 -1.18 16.23 21.89
CA GLY A 128 -2.59 15.87 22.09
C GLY A 128 -2.91 14.52 21.46
N MET A 129 -2.43 14.28 20.23
CA MET A 129 -2.59 12.98 19.55
C MET A 129 -1.91 11.85 20.35
N VAL A 130 -0.68 12.03 20.80
CA VAL A 130 0.03 11.02 21.60
C VAL A 130 -0.71 10.71 22.91
N ALA A 131 -1.27 11.73 23.59
CA ALA A 131 -2.06 11.52 24.79
C ALA A 131 -3.33 10.70 24.50
N LYS A 132 -4.05 11.04 23.42
CA LYS A 132 -5.27 10.31 22.98
C LYS A 132 -4.97 8.87 22.60
N LEU A 133 -3.88 8.62 21.88
CA LEU A 133 -3.46 7.26 21.52
C LEU A 133 -3.08 6.41 22.73
N LYS A 134 -2.47 7.01 23.76
CA LYS A 134 -2.17 6.32 25.01
C LYS A 134 -3.43 6.00 25.81
N GLU A 135 -4.41 6.90 25.83
CA GLU A 135 -5.71 6.68 26.48
C GLU A 135 -6.48 5.53 25.81
N LEU A 136 -6.36 5.41 24.48
CA LEU A 136 -6.99 4.33 23.70
C LEU A 136 -6.19 3.02 23.71
N GLU A 137 -5.07 2.97 24.42
CA GLU A 137 -4.14 1.82 24.45
C GLU A 137 -3.77 1.34 23.03
N ALA A 138 -3.71 2.28 22.09
CA ALA A 138 -3.36 1.99 20.73
C ALA A 138 -1.91 1.45 20.65
N GLY A 139 -1.73 0.36 19.90
CA GLY A 139 -0.43 -0.28 19.74
C GLY A 139 0.62 0.63 19.10
N ARG A 140 1.76 0.07 18.74
CA ARG A 140 2.87 0.84 18.15
C ARG A 140 2.54 1.47 16.79
N ARG A 141 1.68 0.80 15.99
CA ARG A 141 1.26 1.24 14.65
C ARG A 141 -0.25 1.38 14.58
N PRO A 142 -0.82 2.43 15.15
CA PRO A 142 -2.25 2.65 15.05
C PRO A 142 -2.63 3.20 13.67
N LEU A 143 -3.71 2.65 13.12
CA LEU A 143 -4.41 3.19 11.94
C LEU A 143 -5.68 3.87 12.43
N LEU A 144 -5.81 5.16 12.15
CA LEU A 144 -6.99 5.94 12.49
C LEU A 144 -7.88 6.05 11.25
N VAL A 145 -9.12 5.58 11.37
CA VAL A 145 -10.08 5.60 10.26
C VAL A 145 -11.24 6.50 10.65
N THR A 146 -11.47 7.54 9.86
CA THR A 146 -12.55 8.49 10.03
C THR A 146 -13.41 8.55 8.78
N GLU A 147 -14.64 9.05 8.88
CA GLU A 147 -15.46 9.33 7.71
C GLU A 147 -14.78 10.35 6.82
N ASP A 148 -14.48 11.53 7.40
CA ASP A 148 -13.68 12.60 6.80
C ASP A 148 -12.61 13.04 7.81
N ALA A 149 -11.35 13.07 7.38
CA ALA A 149 -10.25 13.48 8.25
C ALA A 149 -10.24 15.00 8.42
N THR A 150 -10.45 15.48 9.65
CA THR A 150 -10.31 16.90 9.96
C THR A 150 -8.87 17.35 9.78
N GLU A 151 -8.66 18.60 9.37
CA GLU A 151 -7.32 19.17 9.19
C GLU A 151 -6.48 19.07 10.48
N ASN A 152 -7.08 19.37 11.64
CA ASN A 152 -6.40 19.28 12.93
C ASN A 152 -5.93 17.86 13.25
N LEU A 153 -6.74 16.84 12.95
CA LEU A 153 -6.40 15.44 13.12
C LEU A 153 -5.20 15.06 12.23
N TYR A 154 -5.28 15.41 10.95
CA TYR A 154 -4.20 15.12 10.00
C TYR A 154 -2.88 15.79 10.37
N LEU A 155 -2.90 17.09 10.70
CA LEU A 155 -1.71 17.84 11.08
C LEU A 155 -1.09 17.34 12.39
N SER A 156 -1.90 16.90 13.35
CA SER A 156 -1.42 16.35 14.62
C SER A 156 -0.78 14.97 14.49
N ALA A 157 -1.25 14.16 13.52
CA ALA A 157 -0.79 12.79 13.31
C ALA A 157 0.40 12.67 12.34
N ARG A 158 0.48 13.52 11.28
CA ARG A 158 1.44 13.37 10.18
C ARG A 158 2.91 13.33 10.58
N ASN A 159 3.29 13.98 11.71
CA ASN A 159 4.67 13.95 12.20
C ASN A 159 5.03 12.66 12.95
N LEU A 160 4.04 11.84 13.30
CA LEU A 160 4.24 10.59 14.01
C LEU A 160 4.51 9.47 12.98
N PRO A 161 5.72 8.89 12.92
CA PRO A 161 6.13 8.03 11.80
C PRO A 161 5.38 6.71 11.72
N TYR A 162 4.66 6.34 12.78
CA TYR A 162 3.95 5.05 12.86
C TYR A 162 2.43 5.21 12.89
N VAL A 163 1.91 6.45 12.88
CA VAL A 163 0.48 6.73 12.92
C VAL A 163 0.01 7.05 11.52
N GLU A 164 -0.96 6.32 11.02
CA GLU A 164 -1.62 6.62 9.76
C GLU A 164 -3.05 7.09 10.02
N VAL A 165 -3.48 8.12 9.30
CA VAL A 165 -4.85 8.61 9.27
C VAL A 165 -5.39 8.38 7.86
N ARG A 166 -6.54 7.73 7.77
CA ARG A 166 -7.22 7.45 6.51
C ARG A 166 -8.71 7.77 6.64
N ASP A 167 -9.27 8.25 5.56
CA ASP A 167 -10.71 8.26 5.36
C ASP A 167 -11.20 6.89 4.85
N VAL A 168 -12.50 6.66 4.88
CA VAL A 168 -13.08 5.41 4.40
C VAL A 168 -12.77 5.18 2.92
N GLN A 169 -12.72 6.24 2.10
CA GLN A 169 -12.43 6.11 0.67
C GLN A 169 -10.95 5.78 0.39
N GLY A 170 -10.05 6.26 1.25
CA GLY A 170 -8.61 6.00 1.19
C GLY A 170 -8.17 4.73 1.94
N LEU A 171 -9.10 3.92 2.42
CA LEU A 171 -8.79 2.70 3.14
C LEU A 171 -8.11 1.68 2.23
N ASP A 172 -6.89 1.29 2.55
CA ASP A 172 -6.10 0.36 1.76
C ASP A 172 -5.79 -0.96 2.51
N PRO A 173 -5.61 -2.08 1.78
CA PRO A 173 -5.34 -3.37 2.38
C PRO A 173 -3.99 -3.44 3.09
N VAL A 174 -3.01 -2.63 2.65
CA VAL A 174 -1.65 -2.64 3.23
C VAL A 174 -1.64 -1.99 4.60
N ALA A 175 -2.30 -0.82 4.74
CA ALA A 175 -2.44 -0.13 6.01
C ALA A 175 -3.19 -0.99 7.04
N LEU A 176 -4.31 -1.62 6.62
CA LEU A 176 -5.09 -2.50 7.50
C LEU A 176 -4.29 -3.69 8.02
N VAL A 177 -3.59 -4.41 7.15
CA VAL A 177 -2.78 -5.58 7.54
C VAL A 177 -1.57 -5.14 8.38
N GLY A 178 -0.97 -4.00 8.07
CA GLY A 178 0.21 -3.46 8.74
C GLY A 178 -0.05 -2.82 10.11
N ALA A 179 -1.29 -2.45 10.41
CA ALA A 179 -1.64 -1.80 11.67
C ALA A 179 -1.68 -2.79 12.83
N ASP A 180 -1.14 -2.42 13.98
CA ASP A 180 -1.28 -3.21 15.22
C ASP A 180 -2.69 -3.04 15.82
N THR A 181 -3.23 -1.83 15.75
CA THR A 181 -4.58 -1.49 16.20
C THR A 181 -5.24 -0.57 15.18
N VAL A 182 -6.49 -0.83 14.86
CA VAL A 182 -7.31 0.01 13.98
C VAL A 182 -8.33 0.73 14.85
N VAL A 183 -8.25 2.05 14.91
CA VAL A 183 -9.18 2.90 15.64
C VAL A 183 -10.14 3.50 14.62
N VAL A 184 -11.42 3.18 14.73
CA VAL A 184 -12.45 3.56 13.76
C VAL A 184 -13.51 4.42 14.44
N THR A 185 -13.95 5.50 13.81
CA THR A 185 -15.10 6.27 14.30
C THR A 185 -16.40 5.55 14.00
N ALA A 186 -17.44 5.75 14.84
CA ALA A 186 -18.74 5.11 14.67
C ALA A 186 -19.38 5.41 13.30
N ASP A 187 -19.19 6.62 12.78
CA ASP A 187 -19.73 7.01 11.47
C ASP A 187 -18.92 6.40 10.32
N ALA A 188 -17.59 6.26 10.50
CA ALA A 188 -16.77 5.54 9.54
C ALA A 188 -17.16 4.05 9.42
N VAL A 189 -17.56 3.40 10.53
CA VAL A 189 -18.05 2.01 10.49
C VAL A 189 -19.27 1.90 9.59
N LYS A 190 -20.27 2.77 9.76
CA LYS A 190 -21.49 2.78 8.92
C LYS A 190 -21.14 2.95 7.44
N LYS A 191 -20.24 3.91 7.14
CA LYS A 191 -19.81 4.19 5.76
C LYS A 191 -19.02 3.02 5.15
N ILE A 192 -18.24 2.29 5.96
CA ILE A 192 -17.57 1.05 5.52
C ILE A 192 -18.60 -0.03 5.19
N GLU A 193 -19.64 -0.17 6.01
CA GLU A 193 -20.72 -1.13 5.76
C GLU A 193 -21.45 -0.83 4.46
N GLU A 194 -21.83 0.42 4.21
CA GLU A 194 -22.45 0.85 2.95
C GLU A 194 -21.56 0.60 1.73
N TRP A 195 -20.25 0.85 1.87
CA TRP A 195 -19.31 0.66 0.77
C TRP A 195 -19.05 -0.81 0.44
N LEU A 196 -19.06 -1.69 1.43
CA LEU A 196 -18.78 -3.13 1.25
C LEU A 196 -20.04 -3.95 0.92
N ALA A 197 -21.22 -3.46 1.22
CA ALA A 197 -22.49 -4.03 0.79
C ALA A 197 -22.65 -3.88 -0.74
#